data_1ac46b56b69e0fd504fe952b8df0df1c
#
_entry.id   1ac46b56b69e0fd504fe952b8df0df1c
#
_cell.length_a   1.000
_cell.length_b   1.000
_cell.length_c   1.000
_cell.angle_alpha   90.00
_cell.angle_beta   90.00
_cell.angle_gamma   90.00
#
_symmetry.space_group_name_H-M   'P 1'
#
loop_
_entity.id
_entity.type
_entity.pdbx_description
1 polymer ?
#
loop_
_entity_poly.entity_id
_entity_poly.type
_entity_poly.pdbx_seq_one_letter_code
_entity_poly.pdbx_strand_id
1 'polypeptide(L)' 'MTLQILTFAAARSRAHGPTAALWHAVEVHRSTADLDGACELTVCGALARVEPEHSWPRTGADVCPACAAATR' A
#
# COMPACT_ATOMS: atom_id res chain seq x y z
N MET A 1 25.29 -9.74 10.21
CA MET A 1 24.52 -9.49 8.99
C MET A 1 23.08 -9.21 9.36
N THR A 2 22.58 -8.09 8.92
CA THR A 2 21.21 -7.69 9.25
C THR A 2 20.29 -8.05 8.08
N LEU A 3 19.28 -8.87 8.37
CA LEU A 3 18.22 -9.14 7.41
C LEU A 3 17.22 -7.99 7.46
N GLN A 4 17.10 -7.26 6.37
CA GLN A 4 16.03 -6.29 6.23
C GLN A 4 14.82 -7.00 5.63
N ILE A 5 13.76 -7.07 6.42
CA ILE A 5 12.48 -7.56 5.93
C ILE A 5 11.65 -6.34 5.58
N LEU A 6 11.39 -6.15 4.29
CA LEU A 6 10.49 -5.10 3.85
C LEU A 6 9.06 -5.57 4.05
N THR A 7 8.31 -4.81 4.82
CA THR A 7 6.89 -5.06 5.01
C THR A 7 6.09 -3.95 4.35
N PHE A 8 4.91 -4.29 3.87
CA PHE A 8 4.05 -3.35 3.19
C PHE A 8 2.68 -3.31 3.85
N ALA A 9 2.14 -2.11 4.00
CA ALA A 9 0.79 -1.90 4.45
C ALA A 9 -0.11 -1.71 3.23
N ALA A 10 -1.36 -2.11 3.34
CA ALA A 10 -2.35 -1.86 2.31
C ALA A 10 -2.85 -0.42 2.42
N ALA A 11 -3.05 0.22 1.28
CA ALA A 11 -3.56 1.58 1.22
C ALA A 11 -4.54 1.71 0.07
N ARG A 12 -5.60 2.49 0.27
CA ARG A 12 -6.60 2.72 -0.76
C ARG A 12 -6.30 3.99 -1.52
N SER A 13 -6.38 3.87 -2.84
CA SER A 13 -6.27 5.02 -3.72
C SER A 13 -7.40 6.01 -3.44
N ARG A 14 -7.08 7.29 -3.54
CA ARG A 14 -8.08 8.36 -3.43
C ARG A 14 -8.63 8.78 -4.79
N ALA A 15 -8.29 8.08 -5.85
CA ALA A 15 -8.82 8.36 -7.17
C ALA A 15 -10.34 8.21 -7.19
N HIS A 16 -10.99 8.91 -8.10
CA HIS A 16 -12.44 8.82 -8.31
C HIS A 16 -12.72 8.04 -9.58
N GLY A 17 -13.85 7.37 -9.64
CA GLY A 17 -14.28 6.65 -10.80
C GLY A 17 -14.19 5.13 -10.66
N PRO A 18 -14.33 4.38 -11.77
CA PRO A 18 -14.40 2.91 -11.72
C PRO A 18 -13.17 2.22 -11.17
N THR A 19 -12.02 2.89 -11.22
CA THR A 19 -10.75 2.34 -10.72
C THR A 19 -10.40 2.86 -9.34
N ALA A 20 -11.35 3.51 -8.67
CA ALA A 20 -11.10 4.28 -7.46
C ALA A 20 -10.70 3.46 -6.24
N ALA A 21 -10.93 2.17 -6.23
CA ALA A 21 -10.77 1.36 -5.03
C ALA A 21 -9.61 0.37 -5.12
N LEU A 22 -8.58 0.71 -5.89
CA LEU A 22 -7.41 -0.17 -5.97
C LEU A 22 -6.61 -0.14 -4.67
N TRP A 23 -6.16 -1.32 -4.26
CA TRP A 23 -5.22 -1.45 -3.16
C TRP A 23 -3.81 -1.18 -3.64
N HIS A 24 -3.10 -0.36 -2.88
CA HIS A 24 -1.69 -0.01 -3.13
C HIS A 24 -0.84 -0.45 -1.96
N ALA A 25 0.45 -0.61 -2.20
CA ALA A 25 1.39 -0.96 -1.16
C ALA A 25 2.16 0.27 -0.69
N VAL A 26 2.25 0.44 0.62
CA VAL A 26 3.06 1.48 1.25
C VAL A 26 4.14 0.79 2.08
N GLU A 27 5.40 1.16 1.86
CA GLU A 27 6.50 0.62 2.66
C GLU A 27 6.36 1.06 4.11
N VAL A 28 6.38 0.10 5.03
CA VAL A 28 6.26 0.39 6.45
C VAL A 28 7.61 0.82 6.99
N HIS A 29 7.69 2.09 7.36
CA HIS A 29 8.92 2.70 7.91
C HIS A 29 8.64 3.44 9.21
N ARG A 30 7.41 3.34 9.72
CA ARG A 30 6.97 3.92 11.00
C ARG A 30 6.03 2.92 11.67
N SER A 31 5.66 3.19 12.91
CA SER A 31 4.69 2.34 13.59
C SER A 31 3.35 2.35 12.86
N THR A 32 2.62 1.24 12.95
CA THR A 32 1.30 1.15 12.31
C THR A 32 0.33 2.19 12.87
N ALA A 33 0.50 2.57 14.13
CA ALA A 33 -0.34 3.62 14.73
C ALA A 33 -0.12 4.97 14.03
N ASP A 34 1.12 5.28 13.65
CA ASP A 34 1.44 6.52 12.95
C ASP A 34 0.94 6.49 11.51
N LEU A 35 0.88 5.32 10.90
CA LEU A 35 0.43 5.17 9.52
C LEU A 35 -1.08 5.11 9.38
N ASP A 36 -1.80 4.81 10.45
CA ASP A 36 -3.24 4.61 10.39
C ASP A 36 -3.95 5.87 9.89
N GLY A 37 -4.63 5.73 8.76
CA GLY A 37 -5.36 6.82 8.13
C GLY A 37 -4.49 7.89 7.47
N ALA A 38 -3.17 7.77 7.52
CA ALA A 38 -2.27 8.73 6.89
C ALA A 38 -2.28 8.58 5.37
N CYS A 39 -2.16 9.71 4.67
CA CYS A 39 -1.93 9.68 3.21
C CYS A 39 -0.44 9.56 2.97
N GLU A 40 -0.04 8.50 2.29
CA GLU A 40 1.36 8.20 2.03
C GLU A 40 1.58 7.93 0.56
N LEU A 41 2.80 8.17 0.10
CA LEU A 41 3.22 7.76 -1.23
C LEU A 41 3.37 6.24 -1.26
N THR A 42 2.67 5.63 -2.19
CA THR A 42 2.77 4.19 -2.42
C THR A 42 4.00 3.86 -3.23
N VAL A 43 4.33 2.56 -3.32
CA VAL A 43 5.51 2.13 -4.07
C VAL A 43 5.40 2.43 -5.57
N CYS A 44 4.20 2.66 -6.08
CA CYS A 44 4.01 3.07 -7.48
C CYS A 44 3.98 4.59 -7.66
N GLY A 45 4.08 5.36 -6.58
CA GLY A 45 4.09 6.81 -6.63
C GLY A 45 2.74 7.48 -6.45
N ALA A 46 1.66 6.73 -6.35
CA ALA A 46 0.34 7.30 -6.10
C ALA A 46 0.15 7.62 -4.63
N LEU A 47 -0.63 8.64 -4.32
CA LEU A 47 -1.03 8.91 -2.94
C LEU A 47 -2.21 8.03 -2.56
N ALA A 48 -2.13 7.42 -1.39
CA ALA A 48 -3.19 6.56 -0.91
C ALA A 48 -3.28 6.64 0.61
N ARG A 49 -4.46 6.36 1.13
CA ARG A 49 -4.71 6.35 2.57
C ARG A 49 -4.41 4.97 3.13
N VAL A 50 -3.53 4.91 4.10
CA VAL A 50 -3.11 3.65 4.71
C VAL A 50 -4.22 3.09 5.58
N GLU A 51 -4.50 1.80 5.41
CA GLU A 51 -5.45 1.05 6.23
C GLU A 51 -4.72 -0.17 6.82
N PRO A 52 -4.03 0.01 7.95
CA PRO A 52 -3.15 -1.04 8.49
C PRO A 52 -3.88 -2.27 8.99
N GLU A 53 -5.20 -2.21 9.12
CA GLU A 53 -6.01 -3.37 9.47
C GLU A 53 -6.05 -4.42 8.35
N HIS A 54 -5.72 -4.01 7.13
CA HIS A 54 -5.72 -4.90 5.98
C HIS A 54 -4.31 -5.29 5.62
N SER A 55 -4.13 -6.57 5.36
CA SER A 55 -2.85 -7.07 4.84
C SER A 55 -2.71 -6.67 3.38
N TRP A 56 -1.47 -6.39 2.97
CA TRP A 56 -1.19 -6.15 1.56
C TRP A 56 -1.39 -7.45 0.78
N PRO A 57 -2.42 -7.53 -0.10
CA PRO A 57 -2.79 -8.80 -0.73
C PRO A 57 -1.88 -9.26 -1.86
N ARG A 58 -1.13 -8.36 -2.50
CA ARG A 58 -0.21 -8.62 -3.60
C ARG A 58 -0.86 -9.09 -4.90
N THR A 59 -1.99 -9.76 -4.84
CA THR A 59 -2.70 -10.27 -6.03
C THR A 59 -4.18 -10.05 -5.86
N GLY A 60 -4.87 -9.92 -6.97
CA GLY A 60 -6.32 -9.75 -6.98
C GLY A 60 -6.74 -8.71 -8.01
N ALA A 61 -8.02 -8.73 -8.36
CA ALA A 61 -8.56 -7.83 -9.38
C ALA A 61 -8.56 -6.36 -8.93
N ASP A 62 -8.56 -6.11 -7.64
CA ASP A 62 -8.59 -4.78 -7.05
C ASP A 62 -7.23 -4.30 -6.55
N VAL A 63 -6.16 -4.97 -6.95
CA VAL A 63 -4.80 -4.62 -6.57
C VAL A 63 -4.13 -3.84 -7.69
N CYS A 64 -3.45 -2.75 -7.35
CA CYS A 64 -2.69 -1.98 -8.31
C CYS A 64 -1.57 -2.85 -8.93
N PRO A 65 -1.56 -3.01 -10.27
CA PRO A 65 -0.55 -3.87 -10.91
C PRO A 65 0.88 -3.37 -10.70
N ALA A 66 1.06 -2.05 -10.69
CA ALA A 66 2.39 -1.47 -10.47
C ALA A 66 2.90 -1.74 -9.06
N CYS A 67 2.03 -1.65 -8.05
CA CYS A 67 2.41 -1.99 -6.68
C CYS A 67 2.70 -3.48 -6.55
N ALA A 68 1.90 -4.33 -7.18
CA ALA A 68 2.14 -5.77 -7.17
C ALA A 68 3.49 -6.12 -7.76
N ALA A 69 3.84 -5.48 -8.88
CA ALA A 69 5.15 -5.71 -9.53
C ALA A 69 6.30 -5.20 -8.65
N ALA A 70 6.14 -4.05 -8.02
CA ALA A 70 7.19 -3.44 -7.19
C ALA A 70 7.45 -4.17 -5.88
N THR A 71 6.48 -4.97 -5.42
CA THR A 71 6.59 -5.68 -4.13
C THR A 71 6.91 -7.17 -4.28
N ARG A 72 7.27 -7.59 -5.45
CA ARG A 72 7.68 -8.98 -5.67
C ARG A 72 8.94 -9.37 -4.91
#